data_3f06a68ed0ff0f0c05d3bea355eeeb11
#
_entry.id   3f06a68ed0ff0f0c05d3bea355eeeb11
#
_cell.length_a   1.000
_cell.length_b   1.000
_cell.length_c   1.000
_cell.angle_alpha   90.00
_cell.angle_beta   90.00
_cell.angle_gamma   90.00
#
_symmetry.space_group_name_H-M   'P 1'
#
loop_
_entity.id
_entity.type
_entity.pdbx_description
1 polymer ?
#
loop_
_entity_poly.entity_id
_entity_poly.type
_entity_poly.pdbx_seq_one_letter_code
_entity_poly.pdbx_strand_id
1 'polypeptide(L)'
;MRNKMDYIYTSGEQKILIEVEQKSTRNSIVEQYVQCRKMQGLTQAELAKKAGIPRSNITRFESGNYNPSLELLVRIAAALGMTLQMQLVAKTQNIDYL
;
A
#
# COMPACT_ATOMS: atom_id res chain seq x y z
N MET A 1 3.73 28.88 -13.64
CA MET A 1 4.75 27.84 -13.64
C MET A 1 4.12 26.48 -13.47
N ARG A 2 4.53 25.55 -14.29
CA ARG A 2 4.02 24.20 -14.22
C ARG A 2 4.65 23.46 -13.05
N ASN A 3 3.86 22.77 -12.25
CA ASN A 3 4.41 22.01 -11.16
C ASN A 3 4.83 20.61 -11.63
N LYS A 4 5.48 19.89 -10.76
CA LYS A 4 6.03 18.59 -11.08
C LYS A 4 4.96 17.55 -11.43
N MET A 5 3.81 17.65 -10.80
CA MET A 5 2.73 16.72 -11.04
C MET A 5 2.16 16.84 -12.45
N ASP A 6 1.99 18.06 -12.92
CA ASP A 6 1.49 18.27 -14.28
C ASP A 6 2.42 17.65 -15.29
N TYR A 7 3.70 17.81 -15.07
CA TYR A 7 4.68 17.27 -15.98
C TYR A 7 4.70 15.75 -15.97
N ILE A 8 4.55 15.15 -14.81
CA ILE A 8 4.52 13.70 -14.67
C ILE A 8 3.39 13.09 -15.48
N TYR A 9 2.22 13.70 -15.47
CA TYR A 9 1.08 13.15 -16.17
C TYR A 9 1.12 13.36 -17.67
N THR A 10 2.00 14.21 -18.16
CA THR A 10 2.08 14.46 -19.59
C THR A 10 3.20 13.66 -20.27
N SER A 11 4.12 13.09 -19.52
CA SER A 11 5.24 12.33 -20.05
C SER A 11 5.04 10.83 -19.89
N GLY A 12 5.18 10.07 -20.97
CA GLY A 12 5.10 8.63 -20.90
C GLY A 12 6.16 8.02 -20.01
N GLU A 13 7.36 8.56 -20.02
CA GLU A 13 8.45 8.10 -19.18
C GLU A 13 8.14 8.30 -17.70
N GLN A 14 7.59 9.45 -17.35
CA GLN A 14 7.25 9.74 -15.98
C GLN A 14 6.01 8.97 -15.51
N LYS A 15 5.12 8.64 -16.43
CA LYS A 15 4.01 7.77 -16.12
C LYS A 15 4.52 6.39 -15.69
N ILE A 16 5.54 5.88 -16.37
CA ILE A 16 6.15 4.61 -15.99
C ILE A 16 6.77 4.70 -14.60
N LEU A 17 7.42 5.82 -14.28
CA LEU A 17 8.00 6.03 -12.96
C LEU A 17 6.93 6.03 -11.86
N ILE A 18 5.78 6.62 -12.14
CA ILE A 18 4.66 6.60 -11.20
C ILE A 18 4.18 5.17 -10.97
N GLU A 19 4.09 4.38 -12.03
CA GLU A 19 3.66 2.99 -11.91
C GLU A 19 4.63 2.18 -11.08
N VAL A 20 5.93 2.41 -11.25
CA VAL A 20 6.95 1.74 -10.46
C VAL A 20 6.83 2.14 -8.99
N GLU A 21 6.67 3.42 -8.72
CA GLU A 21 6.53 3.91 -7.36
C GLU A 21 5.25 3.37 -6.71
N GLN A 22 4.15 3.33 -7.45
CA GLN A 22 2.89 2.79 -6.97
C GLN A 22 3.05 1.33 -6.56
N LYS A 23 3.69 0.54 -7.40
CA LYS A 23 3.90 -0.88 -7.13
C LYS A 23 4.79 -1.07 -5.90
N SER A 24 5.85 -0.30 -5.81
CA SER A 24 6.76 -0.37 -4.68
C SER A 24 6.07 0.00 -3.38
N THR A 25 5.29 1.07 -3.39
CA THR A 25 4.53 1.51 -2.22
C THR A 25 3.53 0.45 -1.80
N ARG A 26 2.80 -0.11 -2.76
CA ARG A 26 1.82 -1.14 -2.49
C ARG A 26 2.47 -2.37 -1.85
N ASN A 27 3.59 -2.82 -2.43
CA ASN A 27 4.27 -3.99 -1.90
C ASN A 27 4.79 -3.76 -0.48
N SER A 28 5.28 -2.57 -0.21
CA SER A 28 5.74 -2.21 1.13
C SER A 28 4.61 -2.25 2.15
N ILE A 29 3.46 -1.72 1.77
CA ILE A 29 2.29 -1.73 2.65
C ILE A 29 1.82 -3.16 2.90
N VAL A 30 1.64 -3.93 1.82
CA VAL A 30 1.18 -5.31 1.94
C VAL A 30 2.11 -6.12 2.84
N GLU A 31 3.40 -5.93 2.67
CA GLU A 31 4.39 -6.66 3.47
C GLU A 31 4.24 -6.35 4.95
N GLN A 32 3.99 -5.11 5.32
CA GLN A 32 3.78 -4.76 6.72
C GLN A 32 2.57 -5.47 7.32
N TYR A 33 1.49 -5.54 6.55
CA TYR A 33 0.27 -6.23 7.00
C TYR A 33 0.50 -7.74 7.14
N VAL A 34 1.19 -8.33 6.16
CA VAL A 34 1.49 -9.76 6.20
C VAL A 34 2.36 -10.10 7.40
N GLN A 35 3.38 -9.30 7.64
CA GLN A 35 4.26 -9.48 8.79
C GLN A 35 3.48 -9.40 10.09
N CYS A 36 2.61 -8.41 10.21
CA CYS A 36 1.80 -8.23 11.41
C CYS A 36 0.90 -9.44 11.63
N ARG A 37 0.25 -9.93 10.57
CA ARG A 37 -0.60 -11.12 10.66
C ARG A 37 0.20 -12.33 11.14
N LYS A 38 1.37 -12.54 10.53
CA LYS A 38 2.21 -13.70 10.86
C LYS A 38 2.74 -13.62 12.28
N MET A 39 3.12 -12.44 12.73
CA MET A 39 3.60 -12.28 14.09
C MET A 39 2.53 -12.56 15.12
N GLN A 40 1.27 -12.37 14.76
CA GLN A 40 0.14 -12.69 15.64
C GLN A 40 -0.29 -14.15 15.50
N GLY A 41 0.35 -14.92 14.63
CA GLY A 41 0.00 -16.32 14.43
C GLY A 41 -1.33 -16.53 13.73
N LEU A 42 -1.83 -15.54 13.00
CA LEU A 42 -3.13 -15.66 12.35
C LEU A 42 -3.00 -16.20 10.95
N THR A 43 -3.91 -17.09 10.57
CA THR A 43 -4.05 -17.50 9.18
C THR A 43 -4.80 -16.43 8.41
N GLN A 44 -4.76 -16.52 7.08
CA GLN A 44 -5.55 -15.62 6.24
C GLN A 44 -7.04 -15.74 6.55
N ALA A 45 -7.51 -16.98 6.77
CA ALA A 45 -8.91 -17.21 7.10
C ALA A 45 -9.29 -16.56 8.42
N GLU A 46 -8.44 -16.67 9.41
CA GLU A 46 -8.69 -16.07 10.72
C GLU A 46 -8.72 -14.56 10.65
N LEU A 47 -7.79 -13.97 9.89
CA LEU A 47 -7.77 -12.52 9.71
C LEU A 47 -9.04 -12.06 8.97
N ALA A 48 -9.44 -12.78 7.93
CA ALA A 48 -10.66 -12.46 7.18
C ALA A 48 -11.87 -12.47 8.09
N LYS A 49 -11.97 -13.46 8.95
CA LYS A 49 -13.08 -13.55 9.90
C LYS A 49 -13.09 -12.36 10.85
N LYS A 50 -11.92 -11.99 11.38
CA LYS A 50 -11.81 -10.83 12.27
C LYS A 50 -12.18 -9.54 11.56
N ALA A 51 -11.81 -9.42 10.29
CA ALA A 51 -12.07 -8.22 9.51
C ALA A 51 -13.51 -8.18 8.97
N GLY A 52 -14.24 -9.29 9.05
CA GLY A 52 -15.60 -9.37 8.55
C GLY A 52 -15.67 -9.34 7.02
N ILE A 53 -14.70 -9.94 6.36
CA ILE A 53 -14.64 -9.99 4.90
C ILE A 53 -14.31 -11.41 4.43
N PRO A 54 -14.61 -11.74 3.17
CA PRO A 54 -14.27 -13.06 2.64
C PRO A 54 -12.76 -13.28 2.63
N ARG A 55 -12.35 -14.53 2.84
CA ARG A 55 -10.93 -14.88 2.79
C ARG A 55 -10.30 -14.49 1.46
N SER A 56 -11.05 -14.60 0.36
CA SER A 56 -10.53 -14.24 -0.97
C SER A 56 -10.06 -12.79 -1.02
N ASN A 57 -10.65 -11.90 -0.23
CA ASN A 57 -10.22 -10.52 -0.18
C ASN A 57 -8.84 -10.40 0.48
N ILE A 58 -8.59 -11.18 1.51
CA ILE A 58 -7.27 -11.20 2.15
C ILE A 58 -6.24 -11.80 1.20
N THR A 59 -6.56 -12.91 0.56
CA THR A 59 -5.65 -13.55 -0.37
C THR A 59 -5.26 -12.61 -1.50
N ARG A 60 -6.24 -11.90 -2.07
CA ARG A 60 -5.99 -10.96 -3.14
C ARG A 60 -5.18 -9.76 -2.68
N PHE A 61 -5.50 -9.25 -1.49
CA PHE A 61 -4.73 -8.15 -0.90
C PHE A 61 -3.27 -8.55 -0.71
N GLU A 62 -3.03 -9.72 -0.14
CA GLU A 62 -1.66 -10.15 0.16
C GLU A 62 -0.87 -10.55 -1.07
N SER A 63 -1.54 -10.77 -2.20
CA SER A 63 -0.85 -11.12 -3.43
C SER A 63 0.03 -9.99 -3.99
N GLY A 64 -0.27 -8.75 -3.60
CA GLY A 64 0.47 -7.60 -4.09
C GLY A 64 0.09 -7.16 -5.51
N ASN A 65 -0.89 -7.81 -6.12
CA ASN A 65 -1.31 -7.51 -7.49
C ASN A 65 -2.61 -6.73 -7.55
N TYR A 66 -3.01 -6.14 -6.44
CA TYR A 66 -4.30 -5.51 -6.30
C TYR A 66 -4.12 -4.18 -5.57
N ASN A 67 -4.81 -3.16 -6.04
CA ASN A 67 -4.76 -1.85 -5.38
C ASN A 67 -5.85 -1.80 -4.32
N PRO A 68 -5.50 -1.94 -3.05
CA PRO A 68 -6.51 -1.95 -2.00
C PRO A 68 -7.10 -0.56 -1.81
N SER A 69 -8.38 -0.52 -1.47
CA SER A 69 -9.01 0.73 -1.10
C SER A 69 -8.55 1.15 0.30
N LEU A 70 -8.66 2.43 0.57
CA LEU A 70 -8.36 2.92 1.92
C LEU A 70 -9.25 2.24 2.95
N GLU A 71 -10.51 2.04 2.61
CA GLU A 71 -11.45 1.36 3.51
C GLU A 71 -10.96 -0.05 3.85
N LEU A 72 -10.50 -0.79 2.85
CA LEU A 72 -10.00 -2.14 3.09
C LEU A 72 -8.77 -2.11 3.98
N LEU A 73 -7.85 -1.19 3.71
CA LEU A 73 -6.63 -1.06 4.52
C LEU A 73 -6.97 -0.78 5.98
N VAL A 74 -7.89 0.13 6.23
CA VAL A 74 -8.27 0.49 7.59
C VAL A 74 -8.97 -0.68 8.28
N ARG A 75 -9.83 -1.39 7.54
CA ARG A 75 -10.56 -2.54 8.10
C ARG A 75 -9.62 -3.68 8.50
N ILE A 76 -8.65 -4.00 7.64
CA ILE A 76 -7.70 -5.06 7.96
C ILE A 76 -6.78 -4.63 9.12
N ALA A 77 -6.34 -3.38 9.11
CA ALA A 77 -5.53 -2.87 10.22
C ALA A 77 -6.26 -3.01 11.55
N ALA A 78 -7.54 -2.64 11.58
CA ALA A 78 -8.34 -2.76 12.78
C ALA A 78 -8.43 -4.21 13.25
N ALA A 79 -8.60 -5.14 12.32
CA ALA A 79 -8.64 -6.56 12.66
C ALA A 79 -7.33 -7.06 13.24
N LEU A 80 -6.23 -6.42 12.89
CA LEU A 80 -4.91 -6.72 13.44
C LEU A 80 -4.62 -5.97 14.74
N GLY A 81 -5.58 -5.18 15.22
CA GLY A 81 -5.38 -4.36 16.41
C GLY A 81 -4.49 -3.16 16.16
N MET A 82 -4.38 -2.73 14.91
CA MET A 82 -3.51 -1.66 14.49
C MET A 82 -4.31 -0.48 13.94
N THR A 83 -3.67 0.67 13.92
CA THR A 83 -4.22 1.86 13.27
C THR A 83 -3.31 2.20 12.08
N LEU A 84 -3.92 2.36 10.91
CA LEU A 84 -3.17 2.79 9.74
C LEU A 84 -2.95 4.29 9.83
N GLN A 85 -1.70 4.71 9.73
CA GLN A 85 -1.34 6.12 9.64
C GLN A 85 -0.58 6.33 8.33
N MET A 86 -0.87 7.44 7.69
CA MET A 86 -0.23 7.80 6.43
C MET A 86 0.28 9.22 6.51
N GLN A 87 1.42 9.46 5.87
CA GLN A 87 1.92 10.82 5.75
C GLN A 87 2.66 10.98 4.44
N LEU A 88 2.62 12.19 3.94
CA LEU A 88 3.38 12.56 2.77
C LEU A 88 4.72 13.09 3.23
N VAL A 89 5.77 12.65 2.52
CA VAL A 89 7.11 13.15 2.81
C VAL A 89 7.67 13.73 1.53
N ALA A 90 8.51 14.76 1.67
CA ALA A 90 9.15 15.38 0.52
C ALA A 90 10.15 14.41 -0.09
N LYS A 91 10.29 14.50 -1.40
CA LYS A 91 11.32 13.73 -2.10
C LYS A 91 12.65 14.42 -1.85
N THR A 92 13.42 13.88 -0.94
CA THR A 92 14.67 14.50 -0.54
C THR A 92 15.80 14.26 -1.53
N GLN A 93 15.74 13.15 -2.24
CA GLN A 93 16.80 12.81 -3.19
C GLN A 93 16.95 13.84 -4.29
N ASN A 94 15.95 14.66 -4.49
CA ASN A 94 16.03 15.71 -5.51
C ASN A 94 17.13 16.69 -5.25
N ILE A 95 17.52 16.78 -4.02
CA ILE A 95 18.49 17.77 -3.60
C ILE A 95 19.89 17.27 -3.84
N ASP A 96 20.04 15.99 -3.83
CA ASP A 96 21.36 15.38 -3.72
C ASP A 96 22.15 15.41 -5.00
N TYR A 97 21.50 15.69 -6.08
CA TYR A 97 22.21 15.71 -7.36
C TYR A 97 22.76 17.04 -7.71
N LEU A 98 22.47 17.97 -6.95
CA LEU A 98 22.78 19.34 -7.27
C LEU A 98 24.20 19.65 -6.97
#